data_16f5968a1efa9b84709ab50ea16315d3
#
_entry.id   16f5968a1efa9b84709ab50ea16315d3
#
_cell.length_a   1.000
_cell.length_b   1.000
_cell.length_c   1.000
_cell.angle_alpha   90.00
_cell.angle_beta   90.00
_cell.angle_gamma   90.00
#
_symmetry.space_group_name_H-M   'P 1'
#
loop_
_entity.id
_entity.type
_entity.pdbx_description
1 polymer ?
#
loop_
_entity_poly.entity_id
_entity_poly.type
_entity_poly.pdbx_seq_one_letter_code
_entity_poly.pdbx_strand_id
1 'polypeptide(L)'
;MNNRLVGYHAGTSFLHRLSGASKLLFLLLVSLAAMLSYDTRLLLVIALGALALFATSGIRLKDISFILSFALVFALLNVLMVYLFAPQYGVEIYGAKTVLLEGLGAYSITAQQLFYLFNLALKYVCTIPLALIFLMTTHPSQFASSLNQIGVSYKIAYSVSLTLRYIPDVQEEYQIIKLSQEARGLELSKKANFVQRVKGNLQMISPLIFSSLERIETISTAMELRRFGKNKKRTWYTYQEMTTRDRLIILGSIFMVILSIVLIWVNQGRFYNPWR
;
A
#
# COMPACT_ATOMS: atom_id res chain seq x y z
N MET A 1 -15.14 5.43 -21.20
CA MET A 1 -14.16 4.38 -20.90
C MET A 1 -13.67 4.61 -19.47
N ASN A 2 -14.07 3.75 -18.53
CA ASN A 2 -13.72 3.90 -17.12
C ASN A 2 -12.25 3.52 -16.88
N ASN A 3 -11.35 4.47 -17.05
CA ASN A 3 -9.94 4.33 -16.62
C ASN A 3 -9.84 4.52 -15.10
N ARG A 4 -10.50 3.66 -14.33
CA ARG A 4 -10.23 3.55 -12.90
C ARG A 4 -8.95 2.74 -12.74
N LEU A 5 -7.81 3.42 -12.75
CA LEU A 5 -6.48 2.81 -12.58
C LEU A 5 -6.35 2.08 -11.23
N VAL A 6 -7.08 2.54 -10.22
CA VAL A 6 -7.20 1.90 -8.90
C VAL A 6 -8.60 2.20 -8.38
N GLY A 7 -9.42 1.19 -8.13
CA GLY A 7 -10.76 1.43 -7.63
C GLY A 7 -11.30 0.24 -6.84
N TYR A 8 -12.04 0.58 -5.77
CA TYR A 8 -12.82 -0.40 -5.02
C TYR A 8 -13.70 -1.23 -5.96
N HIS A 9 -13.61 -2.55 -5.82
CA HIS A 9 -14.50 -3.50 -6.48
C HIS A 9 -15.52 -4.02 -5.47
N ALA A 10 -16.79 -3.75 -5.73
CA ALA A 10 -17.84 -4.32 -4.93
C ALA A 10 -17.86 -5.85 -5.13
N GLY A 11 -17.71 -6.59 -4.05
CA GLY A 11 -17.71 -8.05 -4.04
C GLY A 11 -18.45 -8.60 -2.83
N THR A 12 -18.77 -9.89 -2.88
CA THR A 12 -19.50 -10.62 -1.83
C THR A 12 -18.60 -11.53 -1.00
N SER A 13 -17.27 -11.49 -1.24
CA SER A 13 -16.34 -12.37 -0.53
C SER A 13 -16.32 -12.09 0.98
N PHE A 14 -15.84 -13.05 1.76
CA PHE A 14 -15.66 -12.92 3.19
C PHE A 14 -14.91 -11.62 3.58
N LEU A 15 -13.89 -11.26 2.79
CA LEU A 15 -13.07 -10.05 3.01
C LEU A 15 -13.89 -8.75 2.83
N HIS A 16 -14.86 -8.72 1.94
CA HIS A 16 -15.73 -7.55 1.74
C HIS A 16 -16.67 -7.30 2.93
N ARG A 17 -17.01 -8.35 3.67
CA ARG A 17 -17.93 -8.29 4.81
C ARG A 17 -17.26 -7.82 6.11
N LEU A 18 -15.93 -7.76 6.13
CA LEU A 18 -15.17 -7.29 7.28
C LEU A 18 -15.23 -5.77 7.40
N SER A 19 -15.17 -5.27 8.62
CA SER A 19 -15.07 -3.83 8.87
C SER A 19 -13.79 -3.24 8.30
N GLY A 20 -13.85 -2.01 7.82
CA GLY A 20 -12.66 -1.35 7.27
C GLY A 20 -11.53 -1.22 8.31
N ALA A 21 -11.88 -1.04 9.60
CA ALA A 21 -10.91 -0.94 10.68
C ALA A 21 -10.16 -2.26 10.92
N SER A 22 -10.86 -3.40 10.87
CA SER A 22 -10.21 -4.71 11.04
C SER A 22 -9.27 -5.01 9.87
N LYS A 23 -9.66 -4.69 8.63
CA LYS A 23 -8.79 -4.84 7.46
C LYS A 23 -7.53 -3.97 7.54
N LEU A 24 -7.69 -2.72 7.99
CA LEU A 24 -6.58 -1.80 8.16
C LEU A 24 -5.61 -2.27 9.24
N LEU A 25 -6.14 -2.68 10.41
CA LEU A 25 -5.32 -3.22 11.50
C LEU A 25 -4.63 -4.52 11.08
N PHE A 26 -5.33 -5.42 10.39
CA PHE A 26 -4.76 -6.65 9.85
C PHE A 26 -3.58 -6.34 8.91
N LEU A 27 -3.76 -5.45 7.95
CA LEU A 27 -2.68 -5.03 7.04
C LEU A 27 -1.49 -4.47 7.82
N LEU A 28 -1.73 -3.54 8.74
CA LEU A 28 -0.65 -2.87 9.48
C LEU A 28 0.10 -3.83 10.40
N LEU A 29 -0.61 -4.64 11.17
CA LEU A 29 0.01 -5.55 12.14
C LEU A 29 0.75 -6.70 11.47
N VAL A 30 0.16 -7.33 10.44
CA VAL A 30 0.83 -8.44 9.74
C VAL A 30 2.01 -7.94 8.91
N SER A 31 1.89 -6.77 8.27
CA SER A 31 3.03 -6.13 7.59
C SER A 31 4.14 -5.77 8.57
N LEU A 32 3.79 -5.27 9.76
CA LEU A 32 4.74 -4.98 10.83
C LEU A 32 5.47 -6.26 11.27
N ALA A 33 4.74 -7.36 11.51
CA ALA A 33 5.33 -8.66 11.87
C ALA A 33 6.30 -9.17 10.80
N ALA A 34 5.94 -9.07 9.51
CA ALA A 34 6.80 -9.45 8.40
C ALA A 34 8.03 -8.54 8.26
N MET A 35 7.91 -7.24 8.59
CA MET A 35 9.04 -6.31 8.54
C MET A 35 10.02 -6.48 9.71
N LEU A 36 9.52 -6.77 10.90
CA LEU A 36 10.34 -6.95 12.10
C LEU A 36 11.21 -8.21 12.02
N SER A 37 10.66 -9.31 11.52
CA SER A 37 11.33 -10.61 11.48
C SER A 37 11.96 -10.92 10.13
N TYR A 38 13.09 -11.62 10.17
CA TYR A 38 13.71 -12.34 9.04
C TYR A 38 13.72 -13.85 9.33
N ASP A 39 12.75 -14.33 10.08
CA ASP A 39 12.55 -15.77 10.26
C ASP A 39 11.76 -16.32 9.06
N THR A 40 12.44 -17.15 8.27
CA THR A 40 11.89 -17.74 7.06
C THR A 40 10.60 -18.53 7.32
N ARG A 41 10.49 -19.18 8.49
CA ARG A 41 9.31 -19.98 8.85
C ARG A 41 8.09 -19.09 9.01
N LEU A 42 8.25 -17.99 9.76
CA LEU A 42 7.17 -17.01 9.96
C LEU A 42 6.79 -16.34 8.63
N LEU A 43 7.79 -15.92 7.85
CA LEU A 43 7.55 -15.29 6.55
C LEU A 43 6.82 -16.24 5.59
N LEU A 44 7.16 -17.53 5.56
CA LEU A 44 6.45 -18.52 4.75
C LEU A 44 4.98 -18.67 5.18
N VAL A 45 4.71 -18.74 6.49
CA VAL A 45 3.33 -18.82 7.00
C VAL A 45 2.53 -17.58 6.60
N ILE A 46 3.11 -16.38 6.76
CA ILE A 46 2.46 -15.13 6.36
C ILE A 46 2.26 -15.07 4.84
N ALA A 47 3.27 -15.46 4.04
CA ALA A 47 3.17 -15.46 2.58
C ALA A 47 2.09 -16.40 2.06
N LEU A 48 2.07 -17.64 2.57
CA LEU A 48 1.03 -18.62 2.20
C LEU A 48 -0.36 -18.14 2.63
N GLY A 49 -0.49 -17.59 3.83
CA GLY A 49 -1.72 -17.00 4.32
C GLY A 49 -2.18 -15.81 3.46
N ALA A 50 -1.27 -14.90 3.08
CA ALA A 50 -1.56 -13.75 2.23
C ALA A 50 -2.01 -14.18 0.83
N LEU A 51 -1.34 -15.17 0.23
CA LEU A 51 -1.71 -15.73 -1.07
C LEU A 51 -3.06 -16.46 -1.01
N ALA A 52 -3.32 -17.24 0.03
CA ALA A 52 -4.61 -17.91 0.23
C ALA A 52 -5.76 -16.89 0.39
N LEU A 53 -5.56 -15.84 1.19
CA LEU A 53 -6.53 -14.75 1.33
C LEU A 53 -6.74 -14.02 0.00
N PHE A 54 -5.66 -13.81 -0.75
CA PHE A 54 -5.76 -13.19 -2.07
C PHE A 54 -6.56 -14.05 -3.05
N ALA A 55 -6.33 -15.36 -3.08
CA ALA A 55 -7.08 -16.30 -3.92
C ALA A 55 -8.59 -16.31 -3.58
N THR A 56 -8.94 -16.17 -2.28
CA THR A 56 -10.34 -16.13 -1.83
C THR A 56 -10.99 -14.76 -1.95
N SER A 57 -10.23 -13.72 -2.27
CA SER A 57 -10.73 -12.33 -2.36
C SER A 57 -11.68 -12.10 -3.54
N GLY A 58 -11.57 -12.92 -4.60
CA GLY A 58 -12.32 -12.76 -5.84
C GLY A 58 -11.80 -11.63 -6.75
N ILE A 59 -10.62 -11.08 -6.45
CA ILE A 59 -9.98 -10.03 -7.26
C ILE A 59 -9.40 -10.67 -8.52
N ARG A 60 -9.78 -10.16 -9.69
CA ARG A 60 -9.24 -10.64 -10.97
C ARG A 60 -7.85 -10.07 -11.20
N LEU A 61 -6.88 -10.93 -11.51
CA LEU A 61 -5.50 -10.53 -11.78
C LEU A 61 -5.39 -9.48 -12.89
N LYS A 62 -6.31 -9.47 -13.86
CA LYS A 62 -6.35 -8.47 -14.94
C LYS A 62 -6.57 -7.05 -14.43
N ASP A 63 -7.37 -6.90 -13.36
CA ASP A 63 -7.73 -5.59 -12.82
C ASP A 63 -6.58 -4.93 -12.04
N ILE A 64 -5.62 -5.74 -11.58
CA ILE A 64 -4.46 -5.31 -10.80
C ILE A 64 -3.12 -5.52 -11.51
N SER A 65 -3.14 -6.04 -12.75
CA SER A 65 -1.93 -6.46 -13.48
C SER A 65 -0.88 -5.35 -13.57
N PHE A 66 -1.30 -4.10 -13.79
CA PHE A 66 -0.41 -2.96 -13.85
C PHE A 66 0.30 -2.70 -12.50
N ILE A 67 -0.47 -2.68 -11.40
CA ILE A 67 0.07 -2.44 -10.05
C ILE A 67 0.96 -3.60 -9.63
N LEU A 68 0.52 -4.82 -9.90
CA LEU A 68 1.28 -6.03 -9.58
C LEU A 68 2.59 -6.07 -10.37
N SER A 69 2.57 -5.79 -11.67
CA SER A 69 3.78 -5.73 -12.50
C SER A 69 4.75 -4.66 -12.00
N PHE A 70 4.24 -3.46 -11.70
CA PHE A 70 5.05 -2.39 -11.15
C PHE A 70 5.70 -2.80 -9.83
N ALA A 71 4.93 -3.38 -8.89
CA ALA A 71 5.43 -3.84 -7.61
C ALA A 71 6.46 -4.97 -7.75
N LEU A 72 6.26 -5.91 -8.68
CA LEU A 72 7.21 -7.00 -8.97
C LEU A 72 8.51 -6.48 -9.58
N VAL A 73 8.44 -5.56 -10.55
CA VAL A 73 9.64 -4.94 -11.13
C VAL A 73 10.44 -4.22 -10.04
N PHE A 74 9.76 -3.46 -9.17
CA PHE A 74 10.41 -2.76 -8.06
C PHE A 74 11.04 -3.73 -7.05
N ALA A 75 10.35 -4.83 -6.73
CA ALA A 75 10.87 -5.89 -5.86
C ALA A 75 12.11 -6.56 -6.45
N LEU A 76 12.07 -6.92 -7.74
CA LEU A 76 13.21 -7.51 -8.44
C LEU A 76 14.39 -6.55 -8.51
N LEU A 77 14.14 -5.28 -8.84
CA LEU A 77 15.17 -4.26 -8.86
C LEU A 77 15.80 -4.06 -7.48
N ASN A 78 15.02 -4.07 -6.40
CA ASN A 78 15.54 -3.99 -5.05
C ASN A 78 16.43 -5.19 -4.70
N VAL A 79 15.98 -6.43 -4.99
CA VAL A 79 16.78 -7.66 -4.77
C VAL A 79 18.08 -7.58 -5.55
N LEU A 80 18.05 -7.13 -6.81
CA LEU A 80 19.22 -6.93 -7.66
C LEU A 80 20.19 -5.89 -7.06
N MET A 81 19.64 -4.74 -6.62
CA MET A 81 20.44 -3.67 -6.01
C MET A 81 21.14 -4.13 -4.73
N VAL A 82 20.42 -4.89 -3.89
CA VAL A 82 21.02 -5.47 -2.67
C VAL A 82 22.17 -6.40 -3.03
N TYR A 83 22.03 -7.23 -4.07
CA TYR A 83 23.13 -8.10 -4.51
C TYR A 83 24.31 -7.29 -5.08
N LEU A 84 24.06 -6.21 -5.82
CA LEU A 84 25.12 -5.39 -6.40
C LEU A 84 25.89 -4.58 -5.36
N PHE A 85 25.18 -3.97 -4.38
CA PHE A 85 25.81 -3.08 -3.41
C PHE A 85 26.30 -3.79 -2.14
N ALA A 86 25.73 -4.95 -1.82
CA ALA A 86 26.08 -5.72 -0.63
C ALA A 86 26.15 -7.24 -0.93
N PRO A 87 27.07 -7.71 -1.81
CA PRO A 87 27.11 -9.09 -2.30
C PRO A 87 27.45 -10.12 -1.22
N GLN A 88 28.08 -9.71 -0.12
CA GLN A 88 28.49 -10.59 0.99
C GLN A 88 27.68 -10.36 2.28
N TYR A 89 26.65 -9.53 2.24
CA TYR A 89 25.87 -9.20 3.44
C TYR A 89 25.23 -10.44 4.11
N GLY A 90 24.78 -11.41 3.31
CA GLY A 90 24.29 -12.68 3.86
C GLY A 90 25.37 -13.48 4.60
N VAL A 91 26.62 -13.44 4.14
CA VAL A 91 27.76 -14.11 4.82
C VAL A 91 28.06 -13.43 6.15
N GLU A 92 28.03 -12.11 6.20
CA GLU A 92 28.23 -11.34 7.44
C GLU A 92 27.15 -11.62 8.49
N ILE A 93 25.88 -11.74 8.07
CA ILE A 93 24.75 -12.03 8.96
C ILE A 93 24.82 -13.46 9.53
N TYR A 94 25.05 -14.44 8.64
CA TYR A 94 24.95 -15.86 9.03
C TYR A 94 26.25 -16.45 9.56
N GLY A 95 27.37 -15.73 9.45
CA GLY A 95 28.67 -16.13 9.98
C GLY A 95 29.30 -17.37 9.31
N ALA A 96 28.71 -17.86 8.20
CA ALA A 96 29.18 -18.99 7.43
C ALA A 96 29.38 -18.56 5.96
N LYS A 97 30.34 -19.17 5.26
CA LYS A 97 30.57 -18.88 3.85
C LYS A 97 30.62 -20.18 3.04
N THR A 98 29.52 -20.49 2.37
CA THR A 98 29.45 -21.64 1.44
C THR A 98 29.35 -21.08 0.03
N VAL A 99 30.43 -21.14 -0.73
CA VAL A 99 30.49 -20.66 -2.10
C VAL A 99 29.84 -21.70 -3.02
N LEU A 100 28.83 -21.29 -3.77
CA LEU A 100 28.15 -22.12 -4.78
C LEU A 100 28.77 -21.89 -6.17
N LEU A 101 29.11 -20.64 -6.50
CA LEU A 101 29.76 -20.25 -7.73
C LEU A 101 30.82 -19.21 -7.41
N GLU A 102 32.04 -19.45 -7.83
CA GLU A 102 33.13 -18.49 -7.71
C GLU A 102 32.93 -17.39 -8.75
N GLY A 103 32.84 -16.15 -8.25
CA GLY A 103 32.73 -14.93 -9.06
C GLY A 103 33.96 -14.06 -8.90
N LEU A 104 33.99 -12.93 -9.60
CA LEU A 104 35.10 -11.97 -9.53
C LEU A 104 35.10 -11.27 -8.16
N GLY A 105 36.05 -11.61 -7.29
CA GLY A 105 36.27 -10.97 -5.99
C GLY A 105 35.11 -11.11 -5.03
N ALA A 106 34.45 -9.99 -4.70
CA ALA A 106 33.32 -9.94 -3.76
C ALA A 106 31.99 -10.51 -4.30
N TYR A 107 31.84 -10.68 -5.61
CA TYR A 107 30.63 -11.11 -6.30
C TYR A 107 30.51 -12.64 -6.44
N SER A 108 31.03 -13.39 -5.49
CA SER A 108 30.79 -14.84 -5.42
C SER A 108 29.34 -15.11 -4.97
N ILE A 109 28.68 -16.08 -5.62
CA ILE A 109 27.35 -16.51 -5.22
C ILE A 109 27.48 -17.49 -4.06
N THR A 110 27.04 -17.07 -2.88
CA THR A 110 27.04 -17.87 -1.66
C THR A 110 25.64 -18.31 -1.28
N ALA A 111 25.51 -19.48 -0.65
CA ALA A 111 24.23 -20.00 -0.18
C ALA A 111 23.57 -19.02 0.82
N GLN A 112 24.37 -18.39 1.68
CA GLN A 112 23.93 -17.42 2.67
C GLN A 112 23.36 -16.17 2.03
N GLN A 113 23.99 -15.65 0.98
CA GLN A 113 23.48 -14.49 0.25
C GLN A 113 22.16 -14.83 -0.48
N LEU A 114 22.06 -15.99 -1.12
CA LEU A 114 20.83 -16.44 -1.76
C LEU A 114 19.68 -16.59 -0.74
N PHE A 115 19.99 -17.16 0.41
CA PHE A 115 19.00 -17.32 1.49
C PHE A 115 18.51 -15.95 2.03
N TYR A 116 19.42 -15.00 2.17
CA TYR A 116 19.05 -13.62 2.52
C TYR A 116 18.15 -12.98 1.46
N LEU A 117 18.54 -13.07 0.18
CA LEU A 117 17.72 -12.54 -0.93
C LEU A 117 16.36 -13.24 -1.04
N PHE A 118 16.30 -14.53 -0.77
CA PHE A 118 15.04 -15.28 -0.70
C PHE A 118 14.12 -14.74 0.42
N ASN A 119 14.66 -14.51 1.63
CA ASN A 119 13.89 -13.89 2.71
C ASN A 119 13.43 -12.48 2.35
N LEU A 120 14.27 -11.71 1.66
CA LEU A 120 13.90 -10.38 1.17
C LEU A 120 12.75 -10.46 0.16
N ALA A 121 12.82 -11.39 -0.80
CA ALA A 121 11.75 -11.63 -1.77
C ALA A 121 10.44 -12.08 -1.09
N LEU A 122 10.53 -12.96 -0.08
CA LEU A 122 9.37 -13.39 0.70
C LEU A 122 8.65 -12.21 1.37
N LYS A 123 9.36 -11.19 1.85
CA LYS A 123 8.71 -9.98 2.43
C LYS A 123 7.80 -9.28 1.43
N TYR A 124 8.19 -9.21 0.16
CA TYR A 124 7.34 -8.66 -0.88
C TYR A 124 6.11 -9.54 -1.12
N VAL A 125 6.30 -10.86 -1.14
CA VAL A 125 5.19 -11.82 -1.28
C VAL A 125 4.23 -11.75 -0.08
N CYS A 126 4.72 -11.44 1.12
CA CYS A 126 3.87 -11.20 2.29
C CYS A 126 3.06 -9.90 2.16
N THR A 127 3.70 -8.81 1.76
CA THR A 127 3.12 -7.46 1.90
C THR A 127 2.27 -7.05 0.70
N ILE A 128 2.71 -7.35 -0.54
CA ILE A 128 2.02 -6.92 -1.76
C ILE A 128 0.58 -7.46 -1.84
N PRO A 129 0.31 -8.77 -1.65
CA PRO A 129 -1.06 -9.28 -1.71
C PRO A 129 -1.96 -8.68 -0.64
N LEU A 130 -1.46 -8.47 0.58
CA LEU A 130 -2.22 -7.85 1.68
C LEU A 130 -2.62 -6.41 1.35
N ALA A 131 -1.68 -5.62 0.80
CA ALA A 131 -1.96 -4.26 0.37
C ALA A 131 -3.00 -4.21 -0.76
N LEU A 132 -2.89 -5.11 -1.74
CA LEU A 132 -3.85 -5.22 -2.85
C LEU A 132 -5.24 -5.63 -2.36
N ILE A 133 -5.34 -6.60 -1.46
CA ILE A 133 -6.61 -6.97 -0.82
C ILE A 133 -7.24 -5.74 -0.17
N PHE A 134 -6.49 -5.02 0.65
CA PHE A 134 -6.99 -3.84 1.34
C PHE A 134 -7.49 -2.77 0.38
N LEU A 135 -6.69 -2.40 -0.63
CA LEU A 135 -7.03 -1.38 -1.62
C LEU A 135 -8.28 -1.72 -2.44
N MET A 136 -8.42 -2.99 -2.83
CA MET A 136 -9.52 -3.43 -3.69
C MET A 136 -10.82 -3.74 -2.93
N THR A 137 -10.72 -4.14 -1.66
CA THR A 137 -11.89 -4.54 -0.86
C THR A 137 -12.39 -3.47 0.11
N THR A 138 -11.68 -2.34 0.25
CA THR A 138 -12.05 -1.27 1.19
C THR A 138 -12.49 -0.03 0.43
N HIS A 139 -13.75 0.38 0.67
CA HIS A 139 -14.24 1.62 0.07
C HIS A 139 -13.53 2.85 0.68
N PRO A 140 -13.19 3.90 -0.11
CA PRO A 140 -12.49 5.08 0.39
C PRO A 140 -13.13 5.75 1.62
N SER A 141 -14.46 5.81 1.67
CA SER A 141 -15.18 6.37 2.83
C SER A 141 -15.09 5.47 4.08
N GLN A 142 -15.04 4.13 3.90
CA GLN A 142 -14.80 3.19 4.99
C GLN A 142 -13.38 3.30 5.52
N PHE A 143 -12.39 3.49 4.64
CA PHE A 143 -11.01 3.73 5.02
C PHE A 143 -10.90 4.95 5.96
N ALA A 144 -11.52 6.07 5.60
CA ALA A 144 -11.50 7.26 6.43
C ALA A 144 -12.18 7.05 7.81
N SER A 145 -13.32 6.36 7.85
CA SER A 145 -13.98 6.02 9.14
C SER A 145 -13.13 5.07 9.97
N SER A 146 -12.40 4.16 9.32
CA SER A 146 -11.49 3.20 9.96
C SER A 146 -10.32 3.88 10.66
N LEU A 147 -9.75 4.93 10.04
CA LEU A 147 -8.70 5.74 10.68
C LEU A 147 -9.16 6.30 12.02
N ASN A 148 -10.39 6.79 12.09
CA ASN A 148 -10.94 7.31 13.34
C ASN A 148 -11.20 6.20 14.36
N GLN A 149 -11.63 5.01 13.93
CA GLN A 149 -11.83 3.85 14.81
C GLN A 149 -10.54 3.34 15.45
N ILE A 150 -9.41 3.44 14.74
CA ILE A 150 -8.09 3.04 15.27
C ILE A 150 -7.38 4.14 16.08
N GLY A 151 -8.07 5.28 16.33
CA GLY A 151 -7.58 6.34 17.23
C GLY A 151 -7.06 7.60 16.55
N VAL A 152 -7.07 7.68 15.22
CA VAL A 152 -6.75 8.94 14.52
C VAL A 152 -7.82 9.98 14.80
N SER A 153 -7.43 11.23 15.00
CA SER A 153 -8.38 12.29 15.33
C SER A 153 -9.46 12.43 14.24
N TYR A 154 -10.69 12.73 14.67
CA TYR A 154 -11.82 12.91 13.76
C TYR A 154 -11.54 13.92 12.64
N LYS A 155 -10.85 15.02 12.97
CA LYS A 155 -10.53 16.06 11.99
C LYS A 155 -9.63 15.52 10.86
N ILE A 156 -8.59 14.76 11.20
CA ILE A 156 -7.67 14.15 10.22
C ILE A 156 -8.41 13.10 9.39
N ALA A 157 -9.13 12.19 10.03
CA ALA A 157 -9.91 11.17 9.33
C ALA A 157 -10.92 11.78 8.36
N TYR A 158 -11.60 12.86 8.77
CA TYR A 158 -12.53 13.57 7.90
C TYR A 158 -11.83 14.26 6.73
N SER A 159 -10.66 14.88 6.95
CA SER A 159 -9.87 15.46 5.86
C SER A 159 -9.48 14.42 4.83
N VAL A 160 -9.08 13.21 5.27
CA VAL A 160 -8.82 12.08 4.37
C VAL A 160 -10.07 11.69 3.58
N SER A 161 -11.23 11.61 4.24
CA SER A 161 -12.51 11.31 3.57
C SER A 161 -12.85 12.34 2.50
N LEU A 162 -12.64 13.62 2.82
CA LEU A 162 -12.89 14.73 1.92
C LEU A 162 -11.96 14.66 0.71
N THR A 163 -10.67 14.47 0.93
CA THR A 163 -9.66 14.32 -0.13
C THR A 163 -10.01 13.18 -1.09
N LEU A 164 -10.30 12.00 -0.54
CA LEU A 164 -10.63 10.83 -1.37
C LEU A 164 -11.93 11.02 -2.18
N ARG A 165 -12.87 11.81 -1.67
CA ARG A 165 -14.09 12.17 -2.38
C ARG A 165 -13.82 13.13 -3.55
N TYR A 166 -12.90 14.08 -3.37
CA TYR A 166 -12.64 15.11 -4.38
C TYR A 166 -11.63 14.69 -5.45
N ILE A 167 -10.90 13.59 -5.28
CA ILE A 167 -9.99 13.09 -6.34
C ILE A 167 -10.71 12.92 -7.70
N PRO A 168 -11.87 12.25 -7.79
CA PRO A 168 -12.60 12.14 -9.06
C PRO A 168 -13.02 13.49 -9.63
N ASP A 169 -13.49 14.42 -8.79
CA ASP A 169 -13.94 15.73 -9.21
C ASP A 169 -12.79 16.56 -9.80
N VAL A 170 -11.61 16.53 -9.17
CA VAL A 170 -10.39 17.18 -9.67
C VAL A 170 -9.91 16.55 -10.99
N GLN A 171 -10.05 15.24 -11.14
CA GLN A 171 -9.71 14.55 -12.40
C GLN A 171 -10.64 14.97 -13.53
N GLU A 172 -11.94 15.11 -13.26
CA GLU A 172 -12.92 15.60 -14.24
C GLU A 172 -12.64 17.06 -14.62
N GLU A 173 -12.39 17.89 -13.65
CA GLU A 173 -12.04 19.30 -13.85
C GLU A 173 -10.76 19.47 -14.68
N TYR A 174 -9.74 18.66 -14.39
CA TYR A 174 -8.51 18.62 -15.21
C TYR A 174 -8.83 18.27 -16.67
N GLN A 175 -9.72 17.32 -16.93
CA GLN A 175 -10.13 16.99 -18.30
C GLN A 175 -10.87 18.14 -18.99
N ILE A 176 -11.74 18.84 -18.27
CA ILE A 176 -12.45 20.01 -18.80
C ILE A 176 -11.46 21.13 -19.14
N ILE A 177 -10.54 21.47 -18.24
CA ILE A 177 -9.48 22.46 -18.48
C ILE A 177 -8.62 22.04 -19.68
N LYS A 178 -8.24 20.78 -19.77
CA LYS A 178 -7.46 20.24 -20.87
C LYS A 178 -8.17 20.46 -22.21
N LEU A 179 -9.42 20.03 -22.32
CA LEU A 179 -10.23 20.21 -23.54
C LEU A 179 -10.39 21.69 -23.92
N SER A 180 -10.60 22.56 -22.92
CA SER A 180 -10.68 24.00 -23.13
C SER A 180 -9.37 24.60 -23.65
N GLN A 181 -8.21 24.16 -23.17
CA GLN A 181 -6.91 24.63 -23.62
C GLN A 181 -6.56 24.06 -25.02
N GLU A 182 -6.92 22.82 -25.30
CA GLU A 182 -6.78 22.22 -26.64
C GLU A 182 -7.61 22.98 -27.65
N ALA A 183 -8.83 23.41 -27.33
CA ALA A 183 -9.67 24.25 -28.16
C ALA A 183 -9.07 25.65 -28.42
N ARG A 184 -8.23 26.16 -27.53
CA ARG A 184 -7.46 27.40 -27.67
C ARG A 184 -6.15 27.23 -28.44
N GLY A 185 -5.89 26.03 -29.01
CA GLY A 185 -4.72 25.74 -29.83
C GLY A 185 -3.51 25.21 -29.09
N LEU A 186 -3.66 24.85 -27.77
CA LEU A 186 -2.60 24.19 -27.08
C LEU A 186 -2.51 22.71 -27.48
N GLU A 187 -1.47 22.36 -28.24
CA GLU A 187 -1.28 20.98 -28.69
C GLU A 187 -0.61 20.12 -27.65
N LEU A 188 -1.38 19.17 -27.06
CA LEU A 188 -0.93 18.21 -26.07
C LEU A 188 -0.82 16.78 -26.63
N SER A 189 -1.06 16.63 -27.93
CA SER A 189 -1.02 15.32 -28.59
C SER A 189 0.40 14.74 -28.64
N LYS A 190 0.51 13.48 -29.07
CA LYS A 190 1.80 12.82 -29.27
C LYS A 190 2.65 13.47 -30.37
N LYS A 191 2.07 14.37 -31.17
CA LYS A 191 2.75 15.11 -32.26
C LYS A 191 3.59 16.27 -31.73
N ALA A 192 3.24 16.84 -30.55
CA ALA A 192 3.99 17.93 -29.96
C ALA A 192 5.30 17.41 -29.30
N ASN A 193 6.35 18.26 -29.32
CA ASN A 193 7.62 17.98 -28.66
C ASN A 193 7.43 17.78 -27.16
N PHE A 194 8.26 16.92 -26.57
CA PHE A 194 8.20 16.61 -25.14
C PHE A 194 8.18 17.87 -24.26
N VAL A 195 9.05 18.86 -24.56
CA VAL A 195 9.13 20.13 -23.81
C VAL A 195 7.80 20.93 -23.93
N GLN A 196 7.20 20.99 -25.10
CA GLN A 196 5.92 21.67 -25.31
C GLN A 196 4.79 20.97 -24.53
N ARG A 197 4.78 19.65 -24.50
CA ARG A 197 3.80 18.87 -23.71
C ARG A 197 3.95 19.12 -22.22
N VAL A 198 5.19 19.13 -21.70
CA VAL A 198 5.46 19.43 -20.28
C VAL A 198 5.02 20.86 -19.94
N LYS A 199 5.39 21.85 -20.78
CA LYS A 199 4.98 23.26 -20.59
C LYS A 199 3.47 23.41 -20.65
N GLY A 200 2.80 22.75 -21.60
CA GLY A 200 1.35 22.75 -21.71
C GLY A 200 0.67 22.13 -20.48
N ASN A 201 1.17 20.99 -19.97
CA ASN A 201 0.65 20.41 -18.75
C ASN A 201 0.84 21.33 -17.53
N LEU A 202 1.97 22.04 -17.42
CA LEU A 202 2.19 23.01 -16.35
C LEU A 202 1.23 24.20 -16.43
N GLN A 203 0.87 24.66 -17.64
CA GLN A 203 -0.10 25.73 -17.83
C GLN A 203 -1.52 25.35 -17.39
N MET A 204 -1.85 24.04 -17.37
CA MET A 204 -3.14 23.56 -16.85
C MET A 204 -3.19 23.51 -15.31
N ILE A 205 -2.04 23.45 -14.65
CA ILE A 205 -1.98 23.37 -13.19
C ILE A 205 -2.49 24.68 -12.57
N SER A 206 -2.16 25.85 -13.12
CA SER A 206 -2.56 27.15 -12.57
C SER A 206 -4.08 27.32 -12.49
N PRO A 207 -4.87 27.15 -13.58
CA PRO A 207 -6.34 27.20 -13.48
C PRO A 207 -6.91 26.16 -12.51
N LEU A 208 -6.34 24.94 -12.48
CA LEU A 208 -6.79 23.88 -11.58
C LEU A 208 -6.58 24.24 -10.11
N ILE A 209 -5.45 24.91 -9.79
CA ILE A 209 -5.20 25.40 -8.41
C ILE A 209 -6.20 26.49 -8.04
N PHE A 210 -6.44 27.48 -8.90
CA PHE A 210 -7.38 28.57 -8.61
C PHE A 210 -8.80 28.05 -8.38
N SER A 211 -9.28 27.19 -9.25
CA SER A 211 -10.59 26.55 -9.08
C SER A 211 -10.68 25.72 -7.80
N SER A 212 -9.58 24.98 -7.47
CA SER A 212 -9.51 24.22 -6.22
C SER A 212 -9.54 25.13 -4.99
N LEU A 213 -8.90 26.30 -5.02
CA LEU A 213 -8.93 27.29 -3.92
C LEU A 213 -10.33 27.84 -3.69
N GLU A 214 -11.06 28.24 -4.74
CA GLU A 214 -12.44 28.70 -4.65
C GLU A 214 -13.35 27.62 -4.04
N ARG A 215 -13.14 26.38 -4.43
CA ARG A 215 -13.86 25.23 -3.87
C ARG A 215 -13.56 25.03 -2.37
N ILE A 216 -12.27 25.14 -1.97
CA ILE A 216 -11.85 25.03 -0.57
C ILE A 216 -12.54 26.12 0.25
N GLU A 217 -12.59 27.36 -0.22
CA GLU A 217 -13.25 28.47 0.48
C GLU A 217 -14.74 28.19 0.67
N THR A 218 -15.43 27.78 -0.38
CA THR A 218 -16.87 27.44 -0.33
C THR A 218 -17.13 26.29 0.66
N ILE A 219 -16.31 25.24 0.64
CA ILE A 219 -16.44 24.09 1.53
C ILE A 219 -16.16 24.49 2.98
N SER A 220 -15.09 25.28 3.21
CA SER A 220 -14.74 25.77 4.55
C SER A 220 -15.86 26.59 5.16
N THR A 221 -16.42 27.54 4.42
CA THR A 221 -17.55 28.36 4.87
C THR A 221 -18.75 27.48 5.19
N ALA A 222 -19.10 26.54 4.32
CA ALA A 222 -20.20 25.60 4.56
C ALA A 222 -19.98 24.73 5.82
N MET A 223 -18.73 24.30 6.07
CA MET A 223 -18.36 23.53 7.25
C MET A 223 -18.45 24.36 8.53
N GLU A 224 -18.01 25.62 8.50
CA GLU A 224 -18.11 26.55 9.64
C GLU A 224 -19.56 26.80 9.99
N LEU A 225 -20.42 27.11 9.02
CA LEU A 225 -21.85 27.28 9.22
C LEU A 225 -22.52 26.04 9.84
N ARG A 226 -22.06 24.85 9.50
CA ARG A 226 -22.48 23.57 10.08
C ARG A 226 -21.79 23.23 11.40
N ARG A 227 -21.05 24.17 12.00
CA ARG A 227 -20.30 24.01 13.26
C ARG A 227 -19.36 22.81 13.26
N PHE A 228 -18.65 22.60 12.15
CA PHE A 228 -17.66 21.55 12.07
C PHE A 228 -16.50 21.81 13.05
N GLY A 229 -16.08 20.76 13.76
CA GLY A 229 -14.97 20.87 14.72
C GLY A 229 -15.36 21.32 16.13
N LYS A 230 -16.63 21.71 16.41
CA LYS A 230 -17.09 22.06 17.76
C LYS A 230 -17.08 20.84 18.69
N ASN A 231 -17.50 19.69 18.20
CA ASN A 231 -17.56 18.44 18.97
C ASN A 231 -16.28 17.60 18.74
N LYS A 232 -15.74 17.01 19.80
CA LYS A 232 -14.57 16.11 19.71
C LYS A 232 -14.86 14.79 19.01
N LYS A 233 -16.11 14.32 19.01
CA LYS A 233 -16.55 13.07 18.39
C LYS A 233 -17.77 13.31 17.53
N ARG A 234 -17.86 12.65 16.38
CA ARG A 234 -19.03 12.61 15.51
C ARG A 234 -19.24 11.18 15.00
N THR A 235 -20.48 10.86 14.65
CA THR A 235 -20.85 9.59 14.02
C THR A 235 -20.49 9.62 12.54
N TRP A 236 -20.05 8.49 12.01
CA TRP A 236 -19.77 8.31 10.59
C TRP A 236 -20.96 7.66 9.91
N TYR A 237 -21.35 8.14 8.75
CA TYR A 237 -22.41 7.52 7.94
C TYR A 237 -22.03 6.10 7.50
N THR A 238 -20.74 5.87 7.20
CA THR A 238 -20.18 4.58 6.77
C THR A 238 -19.60 3.77 7.93
N TYR A 239 -20.02 4.08 9.18
CA TYR A 239 -19.55 3.32 10.34
C TYR A 239 -20.03 1.86 10.25
N GLN A 240 -19.11 0.94 10.41
CA GLN A 240 -19.38 -0.48 10.55
C GLN A 240 -18.99 -0.94 11.94
N GLU A 241 -19.92 -1.56 12.63
CA GLU A 241 -19.63 -2.18 13.94
C GLU A 241 -18.70 -3.39 13.75
N MET A 242 -17.77 -3.54 14.70
CA MET A 242 -16.87 -4.69 14.71
C MET A 242 -17.62 -5.95 15.10
N THR A 243 -17.67 -6.90 14.21
CA THR A 243 -18.23 -8.23 14.44
C THR A 243 -17.26 -9.11 15.22
N THR A 244 -17.73 -10.27 15.71
CA THR A 244 -16.87 -11.29 16.35
C THR A 244 -15.74 -11.73 15.40
N ARG A 245 -16.01 -11.82 14.11
CA ARG A 245 -15.00 -12.16 13.08
C ARG A 245 -13.90 -11.12 12.97
N ASP A 246 -14.25 -9.84 13.05
CA ASP A 246 -13.29 -8.73 13.05
C ASP A 246 -12.36 -8.81 14.24
N ARG A 247 -12.89 -9.09 15.44
CA ARG A 247 -12.12 -9.27 16.67
C ARG A 247 -11.14 -10.44 16.58
N LEU A 248 -11.59 -11.57 16.03
CA LEU A 248 -10.72 -12.75 15.82
C LEU A 248 -9.56 -12.44 14.87
N ILE A 249 -9.80 -11.71 13.79
CA ILE A 249 -8.75 -11.31 12.84
C ILE A 249 -7.74 -10.37 13.51
N ILE A 250 -8.22 -9.41 14.29
CA ILE A 250 -7.33 -8.48 15.03
C ILE A 250 -6.51 -9.26 16.06
N LEU A 251 -7.11 -10.17 16.82
CA LEU A 251 -6.39 -11.00 17.79
C LEU A 251 -5.34 -11.89 17.10
N GLY A 252 -5.69 -12.51 15.96
CA GLY A 252 -4.74 -13.27 15.17
C GLY A 252 -3.58 -12.42 14.63
N SER A 253 -3.84 -11.19 14.25
CA SER A 253 -2.81 -10.24 13.79
C SER A 253 -1.88 -9.83 14.92
N ILE A 254 -2.43 -9.56 16.11
CA ILE A 254 -1.64 -9.25 17.31
C ILE A 254 -0.78 -10.48 17.70
N PHE A 255 -1.35 -11.68 17.65
CA PHE A 255 -0.61 -12.92 17.89
C PHE A 255 0.57 -13.07 16.93
N MET A 256 0.42 -12.74 15.64
CA MET A 256 1.52 -12.79 14.67
C MET A 256 2.63 -11.79 15.02
N VAL A 257 2.30 -10.60 15.51
CA VAL A 257 3.30 -9.63 15.99
C VAL A 257 4.04 -10.16 17.22
N ILE A 258 3.30 -10.67 18.20
CA ILE A 258 3.90 -11.26 19.40
C ILE A 258 4.81 -12.43 19.02
N LEU A 259 4.35 -13.33 18.16
CA LEU A 259 5.13 -14.45 17.65
C LEU A 259 6.42 -13.98 16.96
N SER A 260 6.34 -12.91 16.16
CA SER A 260 7.52 -12.29 15.53
C SER A 260 8.55 -11.84 16.58
N ILE A 261 8.10 -11.19 17.65
CA ILE A 261 8.98 -10.72 18.74
C ILE A 261 9.58 -11.91 19.51
N VAL A 262 8.78 -12.92 19.81
CA VAL A 262 9.26 -14.14 20.49
C VAL A 262 10.31 -14.86 19.64
N LEU A 263 10.09 -14.99 18.35
CA LEU A 263 11.07 -15.61 17.44
C LEU A 263 12.36 -14.81 17.36
N ILE A 264 12.31 -13.47 17.37
CA ILE A 264 13.52 -12.64 17.44
C ILE A 264 14.31 -12.94 18.74
N TRP A 265 13.62 -13.12 19.84
CA TRP A 265 14.26 -13.45 21.12
C TRP A 265 14.86 -14.87 21.13
N VAL A 266 14.11 -15.86 20.64
CA VAL A 266 14.56 -17.27 20.51
C VAL A 266 15.77 -17.41 19.57
N ASN A 267 15.74 -16.71 18.43
CA ASN A 267 16.84 -16.74 17.45
C ASN A 267 18.04 -15.88 17.89
N GLN A 268 17.96 -15.19 19.03
CA GLN A 268 18.97 -14.22 19.52
C GLN A 268 19.30 -13.14 18.47
N GLY A 269 18.33 -12.80 17.64
CA GLY A 269 18.46 -11.82 16.57
C GLY A 269 17.29 -11.86 15.58
N ARG A 270 17.29 -10.94 14.64
CA ARG A 270 16.21 -10.81 13.65
C ARG A 270 16.20 -11.91 12.60
N PHE A 271 17.33 -12.61 12.43
CA PHE A 271 17.57 -13.57 11.36
C PHE A 271 17.53 -15.00 11.88
N TYR A 272 16.74 -15.83 11.22
CA TYR A 272 16.82 -17.27 11.44
C TYR A 272 18.07 -17.81 10.72
N ASN A 273 18.97 -18.44 11.46
CA ASN A 273 20.21 -19.02 10.92
C ASN A 273 20.08 -20.54 10.83
N PRO A 274 19.94 -21.13 9.64
CA PRO A 274 19.90 -22.58 9.45
C PRO A 274 21.27 -23.25 9.53
N TRP A 275 22.36 -22.49 9.59
CA TRP A 275 23.75 -23.00 9.67
C TRP A 275 24.33 -22.96 11.10
N ARG A 276 23.50 -22.63 12.09
CA ARG A 276 23.91 -22.55 13.50
C ARG A 276 23.77 -23.90 14.21
#